data_77f2a3eb69601d6397db157d49410c20
#
_entry.id   77f2a3eb69601d6397db157d49410c20
#
_cell.length_a   1.000
_cell.length_b   1.000
_cell.length_c   1.000
_cell.angle_alpha   90.00
_cell.angle_beta   90.00
_cell.angle_gamma   90.00
#
_symmetry.space_group_name_H-M   'P 1'
#
loop_
_entity.id
_entity.type
_entity.pdbx_description
1 polymer ?
#
loop_
_entity_poly.entity_id
_entity_poly.type
_entity_poly.pdbx_seq_one_letter_code
_entity_poly.pdbx_strand_id
1 'polypeptide(L)'
;MGSQATLSRFENSVGPKTLMRMGLALADTVIKRHKKRLRGRTRHITIELDPTDDPTHGAQQLSFFNSHYDCWCYLPAAGFLQFDIEPEQHLFGYVLRPGNANAKLGAIGMLRRILERVRKAFPRARL
;
A
#
# COMPACT_ATOMS: atom_id res chain seq x y z
N MET A 1 14.36 26.54 2.57
CA MET A 1 14.51 25.09 2.33
C MET A 1 15.26 24.46 3.50
N GLY A 2 14.79 23.31 3.99
CA GLY A 2 15.52 22.56 5.03
C GLY A 2 16.83 21.99 4.46
N SER A 3 17.87 21.91 5.30
CA SER A 3 19.11 21.24 4.92
C SER A 3 18.88 19.74 4.73
N GLN A 4 19.76 19.05 3.98
CA GLN A 4 19.71 17.59 3.80
C GLN A 4 19.64 16.85 5.14
N ALA A 5 20.37 17.32 6.16
CA ALA A 5 20.31 16.74 7.50
C ALA A 5 18.94 16.95 8.20
N THR A 6 18.24 18.03 7.91
CA THR A 6 16.90 18.28 8.42
C THR A 6 15.87 17.35 7.77
N LEU A 7 15.96 17.14 6.45
CA LEU A 7 15.10 16.21 5.72
C LEU A 7 15.33 14.78 6.21
N SER A 8 16.58 14.33 6.31
CA SER A 8 16.89 12.99 6.83
C SER A 8 16.40 12.77 8.25
N ARG A 9 16.52 13.77 9.14
CA ARG A 9 15.97 13.67 10.50
C ARG A 9 14.44 13.58 10.49
N PHE A 10 13.79 14.32 9.61
CA PHE A 10 12.34 14.26 9.45
C PHE A 10 11.90 12.88 8.95
N GLU A 11 12.52 12.36 7.89
CA GLU A 11 12.22 11.03 7.34
C GLU A 11 12.41 9.91 8.37
N ASN A 12 13.45 9.99 9.20
CA ASN A 12 13.75 9.00 10.23
C ASN A 12 13.02 9.26 11.57
N SER A 13 12.24 10.32 11.69
CA SER A 13 11.52 10.65 12.93
C SER A 13 10.29 9.78 13.20
N VAL A 14 9.81 9.08 12.18
CA VAL A 14 8.55 8.35 12.22
C VAL A 14 8.80 6.85 12.41
N GLY A 15 8.38 6.31 13.54
CA GLY A 15 8.52 4.89 13.85
C GLY A 15 7.49 4.00 13.11
N PRO A 16 7.74 2.67 13.03
CA PRO A 16 6.89 1.72 12.26
C PRO A 16 5.42 1.74 12.65
N LYS A 17 5.10 1.92 13.92
CA LYS A 17 3.71 2.01 14.40
C LYS A 17 2.99 3.25 13.86
N THR A 18 3.69 4.37 13.73
CA THR A 18 3.14 5.60 13.20
C THR A 18 2.95 5.50 11.69
N LEU A 19 3.92 4.93 10.96
CA LEU A 19 3.79 4.64 9.54
C LEU A 19 2.58 3.74 9.25
N MET A 20 2.39 2.69 10.05
CA MET A 20 1.23 1.83 9.92
C MET A 20 -0.09 2.59 10.16
N ARG A 21 -0.16 3.47 11.17
CA ARG A 21 -1.35 4.30 11.41
C ARG A 21 -1.61 5.26 10.25
N MET A 22 -0.58 5.85 9.68
CA MET A 22 -0.70 6.73 8.51
C MET A 22 -1.25 5.96 7.29
N GLY A 23 -0.72 4.77 7.02
CA GLY A 23 -1.25 3.90 5.96
C GLY A 23 -2.71 3.51 6.17
N LEU A 24 -3.10 3.15 7.40
CA LEU A 24 -4.49 2.86 7.72
C LEU A 24 -5.40 4.09 7.61
N ALA A 25 -4.92 5.27 7.97
CA ALA A 25 -5.66 6.53 7.81
C ALA A 25 -5.87 6.89 6.33
N LEU A 26 -4.87 6.62 5.47
CA LEU A 26 -5.02 6.74 4.02
C LEU A 26 -6.13 5.81 3.52
N ALA A 27 -6.08 4.54 3.90
CA ALA A 27 -7.11 3.56 3.53
C ALA A 27 -8.51 3.98 3.98
N ASP A 28 -8.65 4.41 5.22
CA ASP A 28 -9.92 4.89 5.78
C ASP A 28 -10.42 6.13 5.01
N THR A 29 -9.53 7.03 4.60
CA THR A 29 -9.86 8.22 3.80
C THR A 29 -10.38 7.84 2.42
N VAL A 30 -9.70 6.93 1.72
CA VAL A 30 -10.12 6.43 0.41
C VAL A 30 -11.49 5.76 0.51
N ILE A 31 -11.66 4.83 1.46
CA ILE A 31 -12.92 4.10 1.67
C ILE A 31 -14.05 5.07 2.00
N LYS A 32 -13.85 6.02 2.92
CA LYS A 32 -14.85 7.01 3.33
C LYS A 32 -15.27 7.91 2.17
N ARG A 33 -14.30 8.38 1.37
CA ARG A 33 -14.54 9.21 0.19
C ARG A 33 -15.43 8.49 -0.82
N HIS A 34 -15.08 7.23 -1.15
CA HIS A 34 -15.83 6.45 -2.14
C HIS A 34 -17.17 5.95 -1.60
N LYS A 35 -17.29 5.64 -0.32
CA LYS A 35 -18.58 5.37 0.31
C LYS A 35 -19.55 6.54 0.15
N LYS A 36 -19.07 7.78 0.36
CA LYS A 36 -19.87 8.99 0.16
C LYS A 36 -20.23 9.19 -1.31
N ARG A 37 -19.26 9.07 -2.22
CA ARG A 37 -19.44 9.23 -3.67
C ARG A 37 -20.45 8.24 -4.24
N LEU A 38 -20.31 6.97 -3.91
CA LEU A 38 -21.12 5.87 -4.42
C LEU A 38 -22.43 5.64 -3.63
N ARG A 39 -22.66 6.43 -2.59
CA ARG A 39 -23.84 6.33 -1.71
C ARG A 39 -24.11 4.90 -1.21
N GLY A 40 -23.05 4.11 -1.01
CA GLY A 40 -23.11 2.72 -0.58
C GLY A 40 -23.72 1.74 -1.59
N ARG A 41 -23.87 2.12 -2.87
CA ARG A 41 -24.51 1.30 -3.92
C ARG A 41 -23.55 0.42 -4.70
N THR A 42 -22.30 0.35 -4.31
CA THR A 42 -21.27 -0.51 -4.90
C THR A 42 -21.66 -1.98 -4.82
N ARG A 43 -21.54 -2.70 -5.94
CA ARG A 43 -21.82 -4.14 -6.03
C ARG A 43 -20.58 -4.98 -5.95
N HIS A 44 -19.49 -4.51 -6.55
CA HIS A 44 -18.20 -5.21 -6.60
C HIS A 44 -17.09 -4.28 -6.16
N ILE A 45 -16.15 -4.81 -5.39
CA ILE A 45 -14.92 -4.10 -5.06
C ILE A 45 -13.77 -5.06 -5.30
N THR A 46 -12.89 -4.71 -6.21
CA THR A 46 -11.66 -5.45 -6.45
C THR A 46 -10.56 -4.89 -5.55
N ILE A 47 -9.87 -5.77 -4.84
CA ILE A 47 -8.69 -5.44 -4.05
C ILE A 47 -7.50 -6.04 -4.76
N GLU A 48 -6.61 -5.19 -5.23
CA GLU A 48 -5.41 -5.59 -5.94
C GLU A 48 -4.18 -5.27 -5.11
N LEU A 49 -3.23 -6.20 -5.09
CA LEU A 49 -1.91 -6.01 -4.50
C LEU A 49 -0.90 -6.22 -5.61
N ASP A 50 -0.21 -5.16 -5.96
CA ASP A 50 0.76 -5.13 -7.03
C ASP A 50 2.18 -5.00 -6.45
N PRO A 51 3.00 -6.07 -6.52
CA PRO A 51 4.42 -5.97 -6.24
C PRO A 51 5.12 -5.30 -7.42
N THR A 52 5.97 -4.33 -7.12
CA THR A 52 6.82 -3.67 -8.12
C THR A 52 8.26 -3.65 -7.64
N ASP A 53 9.18 -3.37 -8.53
CA ASP A 53 10.58 -3.13 -8.16
C ASP A 53 10.82 -1.64 -7.87
N ASP A 54 11.74 -1.40 -6.97
CA ASP A 54 12.26 -0.06 -6.65
C ASP A 54 13.80 -0.15 -6.68
N PRO A 55 14.42 0.10 -7.84
CA PRO A 55 15.86 -0.05 -8.02
C PRO A 55 16.65 0.83 -7.07
N THR A 56 17.67 0.25 -6.46
CA THR A 56 18.51 0.95 -5.50
C THR A 56 19.87 1.29 -6.10
N HIS A 57 20.42 2.41 -5.66
CA HIS A 57 21.75 2.86 -6.03
C HIS A 57 22.67 2.80 -4.81
N GLY A 58 23.76 2.05 -4.93
CA GLY A 58 24.71 1.83 -3.85
C GLY A 58 24.25 0.79 -2.83
N ALA A 59 25.03 0.61 -1.76
CA ALA A 59 24.76 -0.36 -0.70
C ALA A 59 23.69 0.18 0.26
N GLN A 60 22.47 -0.27 0.10
CA GLN A 60 21.36 0.08 0.98
C GLN A 60 20.92 -1.14 1.81
N GLN A 61 20.54 -0.90 3.05
CA GLN A 61 20.06 -1.95 3.93
C GLN A 61 18.78 -2.58 3.38
N LEU A 62 18.71 -3.93 3.37
CA LEU A 62 17.57 -4.70 2.86
C LEU A 62 17.33 -4.56 1.33
N SER A 63 18.23 -3.95 0.61
CA SER A 63 18.30 -4.06 -0.84
C SER A 63 18.95 -5.40 -1.19
N PHE A 64 18.31 -6.17 -2.06
CA PHE A 64 18.78 -7.47 -2.52
C PHE A 64 18.67 -7.57 -4.04
N PHE A 65 19.54 -8.37 -4.64
CA PHE A 65 19.43 -8.69 -6.05
C PHE A 65 18.15 -9.52 -6.28
N ASN A 66 17.32 -9.08 -7.19
CA ASN A 66 16.12 -9.76 -7.60
C ASN A 66 16.27 -10.26 -9.04
N SER A 67 16.32 -11.58 -9.22
CA SER A 67 16.54 -12.20 -10.53
C SER A 67 15.39 -12.01 -11.52
N HIS A 68 14.18 -11.74 -11.03
CA HIS A 68 13.02 -11.48 -11.90
C HIS A 68 13.11 -10.10 -12.56
N TYR A 69 13.62 -9.11 -11.81
CA TYR A 69 13.80 -7.73 -12.28
C TYR A 69 15.22 -7.44 -12.72
N ASP A 70 16.15 -8.38 -12.54
CA ASP A 70 17.57 -8.29 -12.88
C ASP A 70 18.26 -7.04 -12.31
N CYS A 71 17.91 -6.68 -11.08
CA CYS A 71 18.48 -5.51 -10.41
C CYS A 71 18.56 -5.67 -8.88
N TRP A 72 19.42 -4.84 -8.27
CA TRP A 72 19.38 -4.61 -6.82
C TRP A 72 18.24 -3.65 -6.51
N CYS A 73 17.28 -4.08 -5.71
CA CYS A 73 16.07 -3.32 -5.46
C CYS A 73 15.47 -3.58 -4.09
N TYR A 74 14.51 -2.76 -3.70
CA TYR A 74 13.41 -3.14 -2.84
C TYR A 74 12.29 -3.73 -3.68
N LEU A 75 11.39 -4.46 -3.03
CA LEU A 75 10.20 -5.04 -3.68
C LEU A 75 8.92 -4.56 -2.95
N PRO A 76 8.57 -3.28 -3.08
CA PRO A 76 7.37 -2.76 -2.46
C PRO A 76 6.10 -3.46 -2.99
N ALA A 77 5.04 -3.40 -2.21
CA ALA A 77 3.70 -3.79 -2.62
C ALA A 77 2.75 -2.61 -2.48
N ALA A 78 2.14 -2.21 -3.59
CA ALA A 78 1.06 -1.24 -3.62
C ALA A 78 -0.29 -1.95 -3.54
N GLY A 79 -1.22 -1.37 -2.79
CA GLY A 79 -2.58 -1.90 -2.68
C GLY A 79 -3.60 -0.93 -3.26
N PHE A 80 -4.48 -1.43 -4.11
CA PHE A 80 -5.48 -0.64 -4.80
C PHE A 80 -6.90 -1.17 -4.56
N LEU A 81 -7.86 -0.25 -4.54
CA LEU A 81 -9.28 -0.52 -4.59
C LEU A 81 -9.85 -0.04 -5.93
N GLN A 82 -10.64 -0.89 -6.56
CA GLN A 82 -11.41 -0.56 -7.75
C GLN A 82 -12.89 -0.83 -7.46
N PHE A 83 -13.77 0.04 -7.89
CA PHE A 83 -15.20 -0.01 -7.59
C PHE A 83 -16.01 -0.30 -8.84
N ASP A 84 -16.78 -1.39 -8.81
CA ASP A 84 -17.64 -1.84 -9.91
C ASP A 84 -16.85 -1.99 -11.24
N ILE A 85 -17.31 -1.37 -12.31
CA ILE A 85 -16.68 -1.38 -13.64
C ILE A 85 -15.86 -0.13 -13.92
N GLU A 86 -15.63 0.71 -12.91
CA GLU A 86 -14.82 1.91 -13.10
C GLU A 86 -13.37 1.54 -13.39
N PRO A 87 -12.72 2.18 -14.37
CA PRO A 87 -11.33 1.85 -14.70
C PRO A 87 -10.32 2.37 -13.67
N GLU A 88 -10.74 3.31 -12.83
CA GLU A 88 -9.86 3.94 -11.87
C GLU A 88 -9.54 3.02 -10.70
N GLN A 89 -8.27 2.88 -10.42
CA GLN A 89 -7.73 2.22 -9.25
C GLN A 89 -7.31 3.27 -8.21
N HIS A 90 -7.67 3.03 -6.96
CA HIS A 90 -7.42 3.97 -5.87
C HIS A 90 -6.44 3.36 -4.87
N LEU A 91 -5.24 3.95 -4.78
CA LEU A 91 -4.22 3.52 -3.83
C LEU A 91 -4.76 3.63 -2.39
N PHE A 92 -4.76 2.53 -1.66
CA PHE A 92 -5.10 2.50 -0.23
C PHE A 92 -3.91 2.22 0.67
N GLY A 93 -2.83 1.71 0.14
CA GLY A 93 -1.67 1.37 0.94
C GLY A 93 -0.45 1.03 0.13
N TYR A 94 0.71 1.19 0.77
CA TYR A 94 2.00 0.89 0.19
C TYR A 94 2.91 0.35 1.29
N VAL A 95 3.56 -0.78 1.04
CA VAL A 95 4.47 -1.42 1.99
C VAL A 95 5.80 -1.66 1.33
N LEU A 96 6.85 -1.04 1.86
CA LEU A 96 8.22 -1.31 1.45
C LEU A 96 8.64 -2.69 1.98
N ARG A 97 9.24 -3.50 1.11
CA ARG A 97 9.70 -4.85 1.42
C ARG A 97 11.12 -5.06 0.93
N PRO A 98 11.88 -5.98 1.55
CA PRO A 98 13.20 -6.37 1.05
C PRO A 98 13.14 -6.85 -0.40
N GLY A 99 14.20 -6.64 -1.17
CA GLY A 99 14.27 -7.01 -2.58
C GLY A 99 14.13 -8.52 -2.87
N ASN A 100 14.39 -9.36 -1.86
CA ASN A 100 14.20 -10.81 -1.92
C ASN A 100 12.87 -11.28 -1.31
N ALA A 101 11.95 -10.36 -1.02
CA ALA A 101 10.66 -10.72 -0.44
C ALA A 101 9.84 -11.59 -1.40
N ASN A 102 9.25 -12.67 -0.88
CA ASN A 102 8.25 -13.40 -1.66
C ASN A 102 6.96 -12.57 -1.79
N ALA A 103 6.15 -12.88 -2.81
CA ALA A 103 4.92 -12.13 -3.10
C ALA A 103 3.94 -12.06 -1.93
N LYS A 104 3.95 -13.05 -1.03
CA LYS A 104 3.02 -13.15 0.11
C LYS A 104 3.48 -12.37 1.35
N LEU A 105 4.76 -11.97 1.42
CA LEU A 105 5.29 -11.28 2.59
C LEU A 105 4.54 -9.96 2.83
N GLY A 106 3.91 -9.84 3.99
CA GLY A 106 3.12 -8.67 4.37
C GLY A 106 1.73 -8.56 3.71
N ALA A 107 1.49 -9.25 2.58
CA ALA A 107 0.24 -9.18 1.82
C ALA A 107 -0.98 -9.62 2.65
N ILE A 108 -0.87 -10.75 3.36
CA ILE A 108 -1.97 -11.30 4.18
C ILE A 108 -2.38 -10.31 5.28
N GLY A 109 -1.38 -9.72 5.96
CA GLY A 109 -1.64 -8.74 7.01
C GLY A 109 -2.30 -7.46 6.49
N MET A 110 -1.88 -7.00 5.32
CA MET A 110 -2.50 -5.85 4.63
C MET A 110 -3.93 -6.18 4.21
N LEU A 111 -4.14 -7.30 3.51
CA LEU A 111 -5.45 -7.74 3.06
C LEU A 111 -6.46 -7.89 4.21
N ARG A 112 -6.06 -8.55 5.31
CA ARG A 112 -6.96 -8.72 6.47
C ARG A 112 -7.47 -7.38 6.97
N ARG A 113 -6.58 -6.42 7.18
CA ARG A 113 -6.94 -5.10 7.69
C ARG A 113 -7.82 -4.30 6.75
N ILE A 114 -7.56 -4.40 5.44
CA ILE A 114 -8.36 -3.67 4.45
C ILE A 114 -9.72 -4.33 4.23
N LEU A 115 -9.79 -5.66 4.19
CA LEU A 115 -11.03 -6.42 4.06
C LEU A 115 -12.04 -6.07 5.17
N GLU A 116 -11.58 -6.02 6.43
CA GLU A 116 -12.43 -5.64 7.56
C GLU A 116 -13.04 -4.24 7.38
N ARG A 117 -12.22 -3.27 6.92
CA ARG A 117 -12.65 -1.88 6.68
C ARG A 117 -13.62 -1.77 5.51
N VAL A 118 -13.29 -2.42 4.41
CA VAL A 118 -14.13 -2.42 3.20
C VAL A 118 -15.47 -3.07 3.49
N ARG A 119 -15.50 -4.23 4.16
CA ARG A 119 -16.75 -4.90 4.55
C ARG A 119 -17.62 -4.06 5.48
N LYS A 120 -17.01 -3.36 6.43
CA LYS A 120 -17.73 -2.43 7.32
C LYS A 120 -18.32 -1.24 6.54
N ALA A 121 -17.61 -0.76 5.54
CA ALA A 121 -18.07 0.36 4.73
C ALA A 121 -19.11 -0.03 3.67
N PHE A 122 -18.93 -1.20 3.06
CA PHE A 122 -19.75 -1.72 1.95
C PHE A 122 -20.22 -3.16 2.23
N PRO A 123 -21.14 -3.36 3.19
CA PRO A 123 -21.51 -4.69 3.68
C PRO A 123 -22.21 -5.56 2.63
N ARG A 124 -22.73 -4.98 1.56
CA ARG A 124 -23.43 -5.68 0.46
C ARG A 124 -22.59 -5.90 -0.78
N ALA A 125 -21.37 -5.35 -0.82
CA ALA A 125 -20.49 -5.52 -1.98
C ALA A 125 -19.85 -6.91 -1.97
N ARG A 126 -19.65 -7.49 -3.15
CA ARG A 126 -18.73 -8.60 -3.38
C ARG A 126 -17.29 -8.10 -3.33
N LEU A 127 -16.41 -8.90 -2.74
CA LEU A 127 -14.97 -8.64 -2.70
C LEU A 127 -14.26 -9.78 -3.42
#